data_bf33e37d650369c3407737c7d6d75638
#
_entry.id   bf33e37d650369c3407737c7d6d75638
#
_cell.length_a   1.000
_cell.length_b   1.000
_cell.length_c   1.000
_cell.angle_alpha   90.00
_cell.angle_beta   90.00
_cell.angle_gamma   90.00
#
_symmetry.space_group_name_H-M   'P 1'
#
loop_
_entity.id
_entity.type
_entity.pdbx_description
1 polymer ?
#
loop_
_entity_poly.entity_id
_entity_poly.type
_entity_poly.pdbx_seq_one_letter_code
_entity_poly.pdbx_strand_id
1 'polypeptide(L)'
;ILCQVAAKTEGFGADFDPGMRPADPKFGDYQANGVLGFAKRQQTNPRELGQKLIDAAQASGQFDPELIELSLAGPGFINFKLSPKFIWDWQLAYSSKADYQSGAKELKDGRKVIIDYPSANTAKQAHIGHLRPMVIGQAISRLLDFCGADLVRDNHIGDWGTNFGTLIMKIKRDKIDLANLGDEALVTLDQVYKDGSALEAEQPELREISRNELVLLQKGDAENTAIWEQIVEISKVAFDKLFAQIDVEVDVTLGESFYRDKVERIYEELTEIGLAEESDGALVVWHDEVKKFARDNERPYPFN
;
A
#
# COMPACT_ATOMS: atom_id res chain seq x y z
N ILE A 1 -12.19 10.38 -25.76
CA ILE A 1 -13.07 10.89 -26.84
C ILE A 1 -13.50 12.33 -26.51
N LEU A 2 -14.26 12.59 -25.41
CA LEU A 2 -14.79 13.94 -25.17
C LEU A 2 -13.71 15.02 -25.04
N CYS A 3 -12.55 14.72 -24.40
CA CYS A 3 -11.39 15.63 -24.36
C CYS A 3 -10.83 15.92 -25.75
N GLN A 4 -10.78 14.90 -26.64
CA GLN A 4 -10.28 15.07 -28.02
C GLN A 4 -11.21 15.91 -28.87
N VAL A 5 -12.52 15.77 -28.66
CA VAL A 5 -13.52 16.62 -29.30
C VAL A 5 -13.41 18.05 -28.78
N ALA A 6 -13.35 18.22 -27.45
CA ALA A 6 -13.21 19.54 -26.82
C ALA A 6 -11.98 20.29 -27.32
N ALA A 7 -10.82 19.62 -27.41
CA ALA A 7 -9.57 20.23 -27.91
C ALA A 7 -9.66 20.79 -29.34
N LYS A 8 -10.67 20.35 -30.12
CA LYS A 8 -10.95 20.82 -31.49
C LYS A 8 -12.15 21.78 -31.56
N THR A 9 -12.81 22.03 -30.44
CA THR A 9 -14.02 22.84 -30.36
C THR A 9 -13.67 24.24 -29.88
N GLU A 10 -14.10 25.26 -30.62
CA GLU A 10 -13.89 26.65 -30.27
C GLU A 10 -14.46 26.94 -28.86
N GLY A 11 -13.65 27.57 -28.03
CA GLY A 11 -13.99 27.91 -26.64
C GLY A 11 -13.48 26.90 -25.61
N PHE A 12 -12.87 25.80 -26.04
CA PHE A 12 -12.19 24.85 -25.15
C PHE A 12 -10.68 24.88 -25.34
N GLY A 13 -9.92 24.57 -24.30
CA GLY A 13 -8.47 24.41 -24.32
C GLY A 13 -8.06 22.95 -24.10
N ALA A 14 -6.75 22.69 -24.27
CA ALA A 14 -6.20 21.35 -24.02
C ALA A 14 -6.26 20.93 -22.53
N ASP A 15 -6.48 21.87 -21.64
CA ASP A 15 -6.64 21.68 -20.18
C ASP A 15 -8.08 21.35 -19.75
N PHE A 16 -8.99 21.16 -20.70
CA PHE A 16 -10.37 20.80 -20.39
C PHE A 16 -10.48 19.36 -19.86
N ASP A 17 -10.92 19.24 -18.60
CA ASP A 17 -11.32 17.97 -18.00
C ASP A 17 -12.88 17.90 -18.00
N PRO A 18 -13.48 16.93 -18.68
CA PRO A 18 -14.93 16.73 -18.70
C PRO A 18 -15.52 16.39 -17.32
N GLY A 19 -14.71 15.92 -16.35
CA GLY A 19 -15.19 15.56 -15.02
C GLY A 19 -16.27 14.48 -15.09
N MET A 20 -16.02 13.40 -15.84
CA MET A 20 -16.98 12.29 -16.03
C MET A 20 -17.21 11.54 -14.72
N ARG A 21 -18.49 11.25 -14.42
CA ARG A 21 -18.91 10.44 -13.27
C ARG A 21 -20.20 9.70 -13.55
N PRO A 22 -20.51 8.61 -12.83
CA PRO A 22 -21.85 8.04 -12.83
C PRO A 22 -22.91 9.11 -12.53
N ALA A 23 -24.02 9.07 -13.25
CA ALA A 23 -25.12 9.98 -13.05
C ALA A 23 -26.17 9.41 -12.07
N ASP A 24 -27.06 10.28 -11.55
CA ASP A 24 -28.32 9.81 -10.98
C ASP A 24 -29.13 9.15 -12.13
N PRO A 25 -29.70 7.94 -11.94
CA PRO A 25 -30.41 7.21 -13.00
C PRO A 25 -31.48 7.99 -13.74
N LYS A 26 -32.05 9.02 -13.11
CA LYS A 26 -33.04 9.92 -13.76
C LYS A 26 -32.44 10.83 -14.82
N PHE A 27 -31.10 11.00 -14.85
CA PHE A 27 -30.38 11.86 -15.80
C PHE A 27 -29.59 11.08 -16.84
N GLY A 28 -29.51 9.76 -16.74
CA GLY A 28 -28.75 8.89 -17.63
C GLY A 28 -27.75 8.02 -16.85
N ASP A 29 -26.78 7.46 -17.56
CA ASP A 29 -25.79 6.54 -16.98
C ASP A 29 -24.54 7.29 -16.50
N TYR A 30 -24.10 8.30 -17.26
CA TYR A 30 -22.95 9.12 -16.93
C TYR A 30 -23.25 10.62 -17.11
N GLN A 31 -22.47 11.45 -16.43
CA GLN A 31 -22.57 12.89 -16.54
C GLN A 31 -21.19 13.54 -16.57
N ALA A 32 -20.97 14.43 -17.52
CA ALA A 32 -19.81 15.31 -17.57
C ALA A 32 -20.13 16.67 -16.94
N ASN A 33 -19.44 16.98 -15.84
CA ASN A 33 -19.72 18.20 -15.05
C ASN A 33 -18.64 19.27 -15.20
N GLY A 34 -17.54 18.96 -15.91
CA GLY A 34 -16.37 19.84 -16.06
C GLY A 34 -16.68 21.15 -16.81
N VAL A 35 -17.70 21.15 -17.67
CA VAL A 35 -18.10 22.33 -18.45
C VAL A 35 -18.42 23.52 -17.55
N LEU A 36 -19.12 23.31 -16.44
CA LEU A 36 -19.49 24.38 -15.51
C LEU A 36 -18.26 25.07 -14.92
N GLY A 37 -17.31 24.29 -14.40
CA GLY A 37 -16.07 24.82 -13.82
C GLY A 37 -15.19 25.49 -14.86
N PHE A 38 -15.12 24.91 -16.05
CA PHE A 38 -14.35 25.44 -17.17
C PHE A 38 -14.93 26.79 -17.67
N ALA A 39 -16.23 26.86 -17.92
CA ALA A 39 -16.91 28.07 -18.33
C ALA A 39 -16.77 29.21 -17.32
N LYS A 40 -16.81 28.90 -16.01
CA LYS A 40 -16.57 29.89 -14.96
C LYS A 40 -15.16 30.49 -15.04
N ARG A 41 -14.14 29.68 -15.32
CA ARG A 41 -12.76 30.19 -15.51
C ARG A 41 -12.62 31.08 -16.75
N GLN A 42 -13.36 30.75 -17.80
CA GLN A 42 -13.36 31.48 -19.08
C GLN A 42 -14.34 32.67 -19.12
N GLN A 43 -15.12 32.89 -18.03
CA GLN A 43 -16.17 33.92 -17.94
C GLN A 43 -17.20 33.82 -19.07
N THR A 44 -17.56 32.60 -19.48
CA THR A 44 -18.50 32.31 -20.56
C THR A 44 -19.77 31.65 -20.03
N ASN A 45 -20.81 31.58 -20.87
CA ASN A 45 -22.07 30.90 -20.52
C ASN A 45 -21.84 29.35 -20.55
N PRO A 46 -21.94 28.66 -19.43
CA PRO A 46 -21.69 27.23 -19.38
C PRO A 46 -22.68 26.39 -20.19
N ARG A 47 -23.94 26.88 -20.31
CA ARG A 47 -24.98 26.19 -21.07
C ARG A 47 -24.70 26.23 -22.58
N GLU A 48 -24.28 27.41 -23.09
CA GLU A 48 -23.90 27.58 -24.49
C GLU A 48 -22.63 26.77 -24.81
N LEU A 49 -21.66 26.80 -23.91
CA LEU A 49 -20.43 26.04 -24.08
C LEU A 49 -20.69 24.53 -24.07
N GLY A 50 -21.58 24.04 -23.18
CA GLY A 50 -22.01 22.65 -23.13
C GLY A 50 -22.73 22.21 -24.40
N GLN A 51 -23.61 23.06 -24.95
CA GLN A 51 -24.30 22.77 -26.22
C GLN A 51 -23.31 22.69 -27.40
N LYS A 52 -22.36 23.63 -27.49
CA LYS A 52 -21.29 23.57 -28.51
C LYS A 52 -20.50 22.28 -28.44
N LEU A 53 -20.22 21.78 -27.23
CA LEU A 53 -19.48 20.52 -27.07
C LEU A 53 -20.31 19.31 -27.49
N ILE A 54 -21.62 19.31 -27.21
CA ILE A 54 -22.54 18.27 -27.69
C ILE A 54 -22.61 18.24 -29.20
N ASP A 55 -22.82 19.43 -29.81
CA ASP A 55 -22.92 19.55 -31.27
C ASP A 55 -21.62 19.09 -31.97
N ALA A 56 -20.47 19.48 -31.42
CA ALA A 56 -19.17 19.03 -31.90
C ALA A 56 -18.96 17.52 -31.69
N ALA A 57 -19.41 16.96 -30.57
CA ALA A 57 -19.31 15.54 -30.30
C ALA A 57 -20.14 14.71 -31.31
N GLN A 58 -21.34 15.14 -31.58
CA GLN A 58 -22.22 14.52 -32.58
C GLN A 58 -21.65 14.68 -34.01
N ALA A 59 -21.14 15.85 -34.36
CA ALA A 59 -20.53 16.09 -35.67
C ALA A 59 -19.20 15.34 -35.87
N SER A 60 -18.52 14.94 -34.80
CA SER A 60 -17.24 14.22 -34.87
C SER A 60 -17.34 12.79 -35.41
N GLY A 61 -18.54 12.21 -35.40
CA GLY A 61 -18.78 10.79 -35.72
C GLY A 61 -18.22 9.81 -34.70
N GLN A 62 -17.67 10.29 -33.58
CA GLN A 62 -17.12 9.44 -32.52
C GLN A 62 -18.19 8.98 -31.51
N PHE A 63 -19.34 9.59 -31.54
CA PHE A 63 -20.52 9.23 -30.74
C PHE A 63 -21.65 8.82 -31.70
N ASP A 64 -21.90 7.52 -31.77
CA ASP A 64 -23.06 7.01 -32.52
C ASP A 64 -24.35 7.34 -31.74
N PRO A 65 -25.26 8.14 -32.31
CA PRO A 65 -26.50 8.54 -31.62
C PRO A 65 -27.46 7.36 -31.37
N GLU A 66 -27.31 6.25 -32.08
CA GLU A 66 -28.07 5.02 -31.80
C GLU A 66 -27.54 4.26 -30.58
N LEU A 67 -26.28 4.50 -30.22
CA LEU A 67 -25.62 3.85 -29.09
C LEU A 67 -25.59 4.72 -27.84
N ILE A 68 -25.36 6.04 -28.00
CA ILE A 68 -25.16 6.98 -26.90
C ILE A 68 -25.94 8.26 -27.16
N GLU A 69 -26.97 8.52 -26.35
CA GLU A 69 -27.71 9.77 -26.35
C GLU A 69 -26.99 10.80 -25.48
N LEU A 70 -26.70 11.98 -26.05
CA LEU A 70 -26.15 13.14 -25.34
C LEU A 70 -27.25 14.18 -25.10
N SER A 71 -27.36 14.68 -23.88
CA SER A 71 -28.33 15.74 -23.55
C SER A 71 -27.74 16.76 -22.59
N LEU A 72 -28.17 18.01 -22.72
CA LEU A 72 -27.76 19.12 -21.87
C LEU A 72 -28.73 19.29 -20.70
N ALA A 73 -28.23 19.29 -19.47
CA ALA A 73 -29.01 19.47 -18.27
C ALA A 73 -28.48 20.59 -17.37
N GLY A 74 -29.39 21.21 -16.61
CA GLY A 74 -29.01 22.20 -15.62
C GLY A 74 -28.17 23.35 -16.17
N PRO A 75 -27.13 23.76 -15.43
CA PRO A 75 -26.29 24.89 -15.80
C PRO A 75 -25.20 24.57 -16.86
N GLY A 76 -25.23 23.43 -17.49
CA GLY A 76 -24.23 23.03 -18.50
C GLY A 76 -23.65 21.62 -18.29
N PHE A 77 -24.36 20.76 -17.58
CA PHE A 77 -24.00 19.33 -17.45
C PHE A 77 -24.36 18.59 -18.72
N ILE A 78 -23.47 17.70 -19.18
CA ILE A 78 -23.75 16.84 -20.32
C ILE A 78 -24.04 15.44 -19.79
N ASN A 79 -25.26 14.97 -20.02
CA ASN A 79 -25.67 13.62 -19.64
C ASN A 79 -25.45 12.67 -20.81
N PHE A 80 -25.08 11.45 -20.46
CA PHE A 80 -24.88 10.33 -21.37
C PHE A 80 -25.86 9.24 -21.00
N LYS A 81 -26.66 8.81 -21.94
CA LYS A 81 -27.54 7.65 -21.79
C LYS A 81 -27.14 6.58 -22.79
N LEU A 82 -26.81 5.41 -22.29
CA LEU A 82 -26.42 4.27 -23.09
C LEU A 82 -27.65 3.52 -23.60
N SER A 83 -27.68 3.17 -24.89
CA SER A 83 -28.76 2.35 -25.41
C SER A 83 -28.61 0.88 -24.94
N PRO A 84 -29.70 0.11 -24.89
CA PRO A 84 -29.61 -1.33 -24.65
C PRO A 84 -28.67 -2.05 -25.63
N LYS A 85 -28.61 -1.58 -26.87
CA LYS A 85 -27.71 -2.11 -27.90
C LYS A 85 -26.24 -1.88 -27.52
N PHE A 86 -25.89 -0.67 -27.04
CA PHE A 86 -24.53 -0.38 -26.55
C PHE A 86 -24.12 -1.34 -25.43
N ILE A 87 -24.99 -1.54 -24.46
CA ILE A 87 -24.72 -2.41 -23.32
C ILE A 87 -24.54 -3.85 -23.78
N TRP A 88 -25.38 -4.29 -24.71
CA TRP A 88 -25.28 -5.64 -25.29
C TRP A 88 -23.99 -5.85 -26.08
N ASP A 89 -23.66 -4.91 -26.98
CA ASP A 89 -22.45 -4.96 -27.79
C ASP A 89 -21.19 -4.95 -26.91
N TRP A 90 -21.21 -4.12 -25.86
CA TRP A 90 -20.15 -4.07 -24.86
C TRP A 90 -20.02 -5.40 -24.11
N GLN A 91 -21.13 -6.00 -23.70
CA GLN A 91 -21.11 -7.28 -23.00
C GLN A 91 -20.58 -8.41 -23.90
N LEU A 92 -20.89 -8.38 -25.19
CA LEU A 92 -20.34 -9.35 -26.14
C LEU A 92 -18.83 -9.15 -26.35
N ALA A 93 -18.37 -7.90 -26.42
CA ALA A 93 -16.96 -7.58 -26.58
C ALA A 93 -16.12 -7.93 -25.34
N TYR A 94 -16.73 -7.89 -24.15
CA TYR A 94 -16.09 -8.20 -22.86
C TYR A 94 -16.80 -9.38 -22.20
N SER A 95 -16.76 -10.56 -22.84
CA SER A 95 -17.47 -11.74 -22.36
C SER A 95 -16.63 -12.69 -21.51
N SER A 96 -15.31 -12.50 -21.48
CA SER A 96 -14.38 -13.33 -20.72
C SER A 96 -13.45 -12.50 -19.84
N LYS A 97 -12.80 -13.17 -18.86
CA LYS A 97 -11.74 -12.55 -18.03
C LYS A 97 -10.62 -11.98 -18.89
N ALA A 98 -10.25 -12.65 -19.98
CA ALA A 98 -9.19 -12.22 -20.89
C ALA A 98 -9.55 -10.92 -21.62
N ASP A 99 -10.81 -10.77 -22.02
CA ASP A 99 -11.29 -9.54 -22.68
C ASP A 99 -11.23 -8.35 -21.72
N TYR A 100 -11.71 -8.52 -20.47
CA TYR A 100 -11.60 -7.50 -19.44
C TYR A 100 -10.14 -7.13 -19.14
N GLN A 101 -9.27 -8.14 -19.04
CA GLN A 101 -7.85 -7.93 -18.79
C GLN A 101 -7.18 -7.18 -19.94
N SER A 102 -7.53 -7.49 -21.19
CA SER A 102 -7.03 -6.78 -22.37
C SER A 102 -7.36 -5.29 -22.32
N GLY A 103 -8.61 -4.93 -21.99
CA GLY A 103 -9.01 -3.53 -21.83
C GLY A 103 -8.36 -2.84 -20.64
N ALA A 104 -8.13 -3.56 -19.54
CA ALA A 104 -7.53 -3.03 -18.31
C ALA A 104 -6.02 -2.79 -18.42
N LYS A 105 -5.31 -3.55 -19.24
CA LYS A 105 -3.84 -3.44 -19.43
C LYS A 105 -3.38 -2.04 -19.81
N GLU A 106 -4.15 -1.30 -20.59
CA GLU A 106 -3.82 0.08 -20.98
C GLU A 106 -3.66 1.02 -19.78
N LEU A 107 -4.21 0.65 -18.60
CA LEU A 107 -4.14 1.48 -17.40
C LEU A 107 -2.78 1.45 -16.72
N LYS A 108 -2.07 0.31 -16.75
CA LYS A 108 -0.83 0.08 -15.99
C LYS A 108 0.24 -0.70 -16.76
N ASP A 109 0.08 -0.93 -18.07
CA ASP A 109 0.96 -1.78 -18.88
C ASP A 109 2.44 -1.41 -18.71
N GLY A 110 3.25 -2.39 -18.32
CA GLY A 110 4.69 -2.25 -18.10
C GLY A 110 5.10 -1.35 -16.94
N ARG A 111 4.17 -0.81 -16.12
CA ARG A 111 4.51 -0.01 -14.96
C ARG A 111 5.04 -0.91 -13.85
N LYS A 112 6.28 -0.64 -13.41
CA LYS A 112 6.87 -1.33 -12.25
C LYS A 112 6.23 -0.82 -10.95
N VAL A 113 5.73 -1.75 -10.13
CA VAL A 113 5.09 -1.46 -8.84
C VAL A 113 5.63 -2.41 -7.78
N ILE A 114 6.02 -1.88 -6.64
CA ILE A 114 6.37 -2.66 -5.44
C ILE A 114 5.25 -2.44 -4.43
N ILE A 115 4.76 -3.53 -3.84
CA ILE A 115 3.78 -3.48 -2.75
C ILE A 115 4.37 -4.19 -1.55
N ASP A 116 4.50 -3.46 -0.44
CA ASP A 116 4.96 -3.98 0.84
C ASP A 116 3.77 -4.48 1.67
N TYR A 117 3.73 -5.77 1.86
CA TYR A 117 2.84 -6.53 2.76
C TYR A 117 3.33 -7.99 2.82
N PRO A 118 3.01 -8.80 3.79
CA PRO A 118 2.22 -8.64 5.03
C PRO A 118 2.98 -8.09 6.24
N SER A 119 4.32 -8.09 6.22
CA SER A 119 5.23 -7.43 7.16
C SER A 119 4.97 -7.80 8.64
N ALA A 120 4.93 -9.11 8.92
CA ALA A 120 4.74 -9.63 10.26
C ALA A 120 6.04 -9.72 11.06
N ASN A 121 5.95 -9.55 12.39
CA ASN A 121 7.09 -9.76 13.29
C ASN A 121 7.36 -11.25 13.51
N THR A 122 8.61 -11.65 13.45
CA THR A 122 9.05 -13.02 13.76
C THR A 122 8.89 -13.35 15.25
N ALA A 123 8.88 -14.66 15.55
CA ALA A 123 8.70 -15.20 16.91
C ALA A 123 7.35 -14.81 17.56
N LYS A 124 6.37 -14.37 16.78
CA LYS A 124 5.02 -14.02 17.23
C LYS A 124 3.98 -14.62 16.31
N GLN A 125 2.86 -15.05 16.91
CA GLN A 125 1.74 -15.51 16.13
C GLN A 125 1.06 -14.35 15.41
N ALA A 126 0.65 -14.56 14.14
CA ALA A 126 -0.20 -13.64 13.45
C ALA A 126 -1.59 -13.59 14.12
N HIS A 127 -2.16 -12.41 14.20
CA HIS A 127 -3.49 -12.17 14.77
C HIS A 127 -4.35 -11.39 13.77
N ILE A 128 -5.63 -11.17 14.10
CA ILE A 128 -6.61 -10.52 13.22
C ILE A 128 -6.11 -9.14 12.67
N GLY A 129 -5.30 -8.42 13.43
CA GLY A 129 -4.70 -7.16 13.00
C GLY A 129 -3.74 -7.32 11.80
N HIS A 130 -3.08 -8.48 11.66
CA HIS A 130 -2.20 -8.78 10.53
C HIS A 130 -3.00 -9.22 9.28
N LEU A 131 -4.17 -9.87 9.44
CA LEU A 131 -4.99 -10.32 8.31
C LEU A 131 -5.47 -9.16 7.44
N ARG A 132 -5.81 -8.02 8.03
CA ARG A 132 -6.30 -6.87 7.28
C ARG A 132 -5.30 -6.35 6.24
N PRO A 133 -4.05 -6.00 6.58
CA PRO A 133 -3.07 -5.59 5.57
C PRO A 133 -2.76 -6.69 4.56
N MET A 134 -2.75 -7.96 4.96
CA MET A 134 -2.55 -9.10 4.05
C MET A 134 -3.64 -9.16 2.98
N VAL A 135 -4.91 -9.12 3.36
CA VAL A 135 -6.05 -9.17 2.43
C VAL A 135 -6.10 -7.93 1.52
N ILE A 136 -5.88 -6.74 2.09
CA ILE A 136 -5.87 -5.49 1.31
C ILE A 136 -4.70 -5.49 0.32
N GLY A 137 -3.48 -5.82 0.77
CA GLY A 137 -2.30 -5.87 -0.08
C GLY A 137 -2.46 -6.87 -1.22
N GLN A 138 -2.94 -8.08 -0.94
CA GLN A 138 -3.20 -9.09 -1.96
C GLN A 138 -4.28 -8.67 -2.95
N ALA A 139 -5.36 -8.03 -2.49
CA ALA A 139 -6.40 -7.53 -3.38
C ALA A 139 -5.88 -6.43 -4.34
N ILE A 140 -5.10 -5.49 -3.81
CA ILE A 140 -4.47 -4.43 -4.61
C ILE A 140 -3.47 -5.04 -5.59
N SER A 141 -2.65 -6.01 -5.16
CA SER A 141 -1.70 -6.73 -6.01
C SER A 141 -2.39 -7.39 -7.19
N ARG A 142 -3.49 -8.11 -6.95
CA ARG A 142 -4.28 -8.76 -8.01
C ARG A 142 -4.90 -7.77 -8.98
N LEU A 143 -5.37 -6.61 -8.48
CA LEU A 143 -5.91 -5.56 -9.34
C LEU A 143 -4.83 -4.95 -10.23
N LEU A 144 -3.64 -4.69 -9.70
CA LEU A 144 -2.53 -4.12 -10.45
C LEU A 144 -1.97 -5.10 -11.48
N ASP A 145 -1.84 -6.38 -11.11
CA ASP A 145 -1.47 -7.47 -12.02
C ASP A 145 -2.50 -7.60 -13.15
N PHE A 146 -3.78 -7.58 -12.82
CA PHE A 146 -4.88 -7.60 -13.80
C PHE A 146 -4.78 -6.43 -14.78
N CYS A 147 -4.35 -5.25 -14.32
CA CYS A 147 -4.13 -4.04 -15.14
C CYS A 147 -2.79 -4.04 -15.88
N GLY A 148 -1.99 -5.11 -15.81
CA GLY A 148 -0.75 -5.27 -16.58
C GLY A 148 0.49 -4.65 -15.93
N ALA A 149 0.48 -4.35 -14.63
CA ALA A 149 1.67 -3.89 -13.94
C ALA A 149 2.72 -5.00 -13.80
N ASP A 150 3.99 -4.62 -13.89
CA ASP A 150 5.14 -5.45 -13.48
C ASP A 150 5.29 -5.35 -11.96
N LEU A 151 4.82 -6.37 -11.25
CA LEU A 151 4.57 -6.32 -9.81
C LEU A 151 5.63 -7.08 -9.03
N VAL A 152 6.10 -6.50 -7.93
CA VAL A 152 6.89 -7.15 -6.89
C VAL A 152 6.14 -7.04 -5.56
N ARG A 153 5.82 -8.19 -4.95
CA ARG A 153 5.21 -8.31 -3.63
C ARG A 153 6.33 -8.48 -2.60
N ASP A 154 6.59 -7.44 -1.86
CA ASP A 154 7.64 -7.39 -0.86
C ASP A 154 7.08 -7.62 0.54
N ASN A 155 7.83 -8.33 1.37
CA ASN A 155 7.46 -8.68 2.74
C ASN A 155 8.60 -8.30 3.68
N HIS A 156 8.45 -7.19 4.38
CA HIS A 156 9.40 -6.72 5.38
C HIS A 156 9.08 -7.32 6.74
N ILE A 157 9.67 -8.46 7.06
CA ILE A 157 9.47 -9.10 8.37
C ILE A 157 10.29 -8.40 9.46
N GLY A 158 9.69 -8.28 10.65
CA GLY A 158 10.39 -7.79 11.83
C GLY A 158 11.28 -8.88 12.44
N ASP A 159 12.48 -9.06 11.91
CA ASP A 159 13.43 -10.10 12.30
C ASP A 159 14.69 -9.55 13.00
N TRP A 160 14.68 -8.26 13.35
CA TRP A 160 15.81 -7.60 13.99
C TRP A 160 15.37 -6.57 15.02
N GLY A 161 15.24 -6.98 16.28
CA GLY A 161 14.73 -6.11 17.35
C GLY A 161 15.16 -6.53 18.75
N THR A 162 14.84 -5.73 19.74
CA THR A 162 15.21 -5.97 21.15
C THR A 162 14.62 -7.26 21.73
N ASN A 163 13.51 -7.74 21.17
CA ASN A 163 12.87 -9.01 21.55
C ASN A 163 13.79 -10.22 21.38
N PHE A 164 14.76 -10.18 20.45
CA PHE A 164 15.71 -11.28 20.26
C PHE A 164 16.66 -11.46 21.45
N GLY A 165 17.03 -10.39 22.13
CA GLY A 165 17.81 -10.51 23.37
C GLY A 165 17.10 -11.34 24.43
N THR A 166 15.81 -11.05 24.69
CA THR A 166 14.97 -11.81 25.62
C THR A 166 14.78 -13.27 25.19
N LEU A 167 14.53 -13.50 23.89
CA LEU A 167 14.37 -14.86 23.34
C LEU A 167 15.66 -15.67 23.52
N ILE A 168 16.80 -15.13 23.10
CA ILE A 168 18.10 -15.82 23.18
C ILE A 168 18.45 -16.12 24.64
N MET A 169 18.30 -15.15 25.55
CA MET A 169 18.53 -15.35 26.97
C MET A 169 17.67 -16.50 27.51
N LYS A 170 16.38 -16.50 27.20
CA LYS A 170 15.43 -17.52 27.70
C LYS A 170 15.73 -18.89 27.09
N ILE A 171 16.02 -18.98 25.79
CA ILE A 171 16.39 -20.22 25.09
C ILE A 171 17.65 -20.84 25.69
N LYS A 172 18.71 -20.05 25.89
CA LYS A 172 19.97 -20.53 26.50
C LYS A 172 19.77 -20.98 27.93
N ARG A 173 19.07 -20.17 28.74
CA ARG A 173 18.80 -20.45 30.17
C ARG A 173 18.07 -21.78 30.35
N ASP A 174 17.01 -21.99 29.60
CA ASP A 174 16.13 -23.16 29.75
C ASP A 174 16.57 -24.32 28.86
N LYS A 175 17.65 -24.14 28.07
CA LYS A 175 18.19 -25.14 27.11
C LYS A 175 17.13 -25.66 26.15
N ILE A 176 16.36 -24.73 25.57
CA ILE A 176 15.27 -25.06 24.64
C ILE A 176 15.85 -25.55 23.33
N ASP A 177 15.46 -26.75 22.91
CA ASP A 177 15.85 -27.33 21.64
C ASP A 177 14.90 -26.86 20.53
N LEU A 178 15.34 -25.84 19.76
CA LEU A 178 14.55 -25.24 18.69
C LEU A 178 14.28 -26.21 17.52
N ALA A 179 15.13 -27.21 17.32
CA ALA A 179 14.97 -28.18 16.24
C ALA A 179 13.83 -29.17 16.47
N ASN A 180 13.40 -29.34 17.71
CA ASN A 180 12.40 -30.32 18.11
C ASN A 180 11.09 -29.72 18.64
N LEU A 181 10.75 -28.48 18.29
CA LEU A 181 9.49 -27.83 18.73
C LEU A 181 8.22 -28.35 18.02
N GLY A 182 8.38 -29.07 16.90
CA GLY A 182 7.25 -29.64 16.17
C GLY A 182 6.37 -28.62 15.43
N ASP A 183 5.12 -29.02 15.17
CA ASP A 183 4.21 -28.21 14.34
C ASP A 183 3.75 -26.89 14.99
N GLU A 184 3.84 -26.79 16.32
CA GLU A 184 3.48 -25.60 17.09
C GLU A 184 4.69 -24.75 17.48
N ALA A 185 5.81 -24.86 16.73
CA ALA A 185 7.06 -24.18 17.05
C ALA A 185 6.90 -22.65 17.21
N LEU A 186 6.12 -21.98 16.37
CA LEU A 186 5.90 -20.55 16.49
C LEU A 186 5.06 -20.18 17.73
N VAL A 187 4.11 -21.04 18.10
CA VAL A 187 3.32 -20.87 19.36
C VAL A 187 4.23 -20.96 20.57
N THR A 188 5.12 -21.96 20.55
CA THR A 188 6.12 -22.15 21.60
C THR A 188 7.08 -20.97 21.70
N LEU A 189 7.58 -20.44 20.58
CA LEU A 189 8.44 -19.26 20.58
C LEU A 189 7.75 -18.02 21.13
N ASP A 190 6.49 -17.77 20.76
CA ASP A 190 5.69 -16.66 21.31
C ASP A 190 5.51 -16.81 22.84
N GLN A 191 5.32 -18.04 23.32
CA GLN A 191 5.26 -18.29 24.76
C GLN A 191 6.62 -18.09 25.44
N VAL A 192 7.70 -18.58 24.85
CA VAL A 192 9.09 -18.35 25.35
C VAL A 192 9.38 -16.87 25.50
N TYR A 193 8.99 -16.05 24.53
CA TYR A 193 9.12 -14.59 24.61
C TYR A 193 8.32 -13.99 25.77
N LYS A 194 7.04 -14.40 25.91
CA LYS A 194 6.17 -13.91 27.01
C LYS A 194 6.73 -14.27 28.37
N ASP A 195 7.16 -15.52 28.54
CA ASP A 195 7.75 -16.02 29.77
C ASP A 195 9.09 -15.32 30.07
N GLY A 196 9.90 -15.05 29.06
CA GLY A 196 11.15 -14.29 29.20
C GLY A 196 10.89 -12.86 29.64
N SER A 197 9.93 -12.18 29.03
CA SER A 197 9.53 -10.81 29.38
C SER A 197 8.94 -10.72 30.79
N ALA A 198 8.12 -11.68 31.19
CA ALA A 198 7.60 -11.75 32.57
C ALA A 198 8.72 -11.94 33.59
N LEU A 199 9.65 -12.82 33.30
CA LEU A 199 10.81 -13.11 34.13
C LEU A 199 11.73 -11.88 34.29
N GLU A 200 11.96 -11.11 33.22
CA GLU A 200 12.70 -9.83 33.28
C GLU A 200 11.99 -8.78 34.14
N ALA A 201 10.66 -8.81 34.19
CA ALA A 201 9.90 -7.92 35.05
C ALA A 201 10.04 -8.29 36.55
N GLU A 202 10.12 -9.58 36.84
CA GLU A 202 10.32 -10.10 38.20
C GLU A 202 11.78 -9.98 38.68
N GLN A 203 12.74 -10.15 37.76
CA GLN A 203 14.18 -10.18 37.99
C GLN A 203 14.88 -9.18 37.07
N PRO A 204 14.98 -7.89 37.46
CA PRO A 204 15.52 -6.85 36.58
C PRO A 204 16.97 -7.05 36.11
N GLU A 205 17.75 -7.85 36.83
CA GLU A 205 19.10 -8.23 36.42
C GLU A 205 19.13 -9.05 35.12
N LEU A 206 18.09 -9.79 34.82
CA LEU A 206 17.98 -10.56 33.57
C LEU A 206 17.82 -9.67 32.35
N ARG A 207 17.27 -8.47 32.52
CA ARG A 207 17.19 -7.49 31.43
C ARG A 207 18.57 -7.08 30.94
N GLU A 208 19.56 -7.00 31.81
CA GLU A 208 20.93 -6.72 31.42
C GLU A 208 21.53 -7.91 30.66
N ILE A 209 21.22 -9.13 31.07
CA ILE A 209 21.64 -10.34 30.34
C ILE A 209 21.02 -10.33 28.93
N SER A 210 19.73 -10.07 28.79
CA SER A 210 19.07 -9.96 27.48
C SER A 210 19.68 -8.88 26.60
N ARG A 211 20.03 -7.73 27.14
CA ARG A 211 20.76 -6.69 26.40
C ARG A 211 22.12 -7.17 25.91
N ASN A 212 22.85 -7.87 26.76
CA ASN A 212 24.15 -8.44 26.39
C ASN A 212 24.01 -9.49 25.29
N GLU A 213 23.00 -10.38 25.36
CA GLU A 213 22.72 -11.35 24.28
C GLU A 213 22.36 -10.65 22.95
N LEU A 214 21.62 -9.55 23.00
CA LEU A 214 21.34 -8.75 21.82
C LEU A 214 22.60 -8.11 21.24
N VAL A 215 23.47 -7.57 22.09
CA VAL A 215 24.76 -6.99 21.65
C VAL A 215 25.67 -8.05 21.05
N LEU A 216 25.69 -9.26 21.60
CA LEU A 216 26.41 -10.39 21.03
C LEU A 216 25.87 -10.76 19.64
N LEU A 217 24.54 -10.86 19.48
CA LEU A 217 23.91 -11.08 18.19
C LEU A 217 24.31 -10.00 17.18
N GLN A 218 24.24 -8.73 17.57
CA GLN A 218 24.59 -7.60 16.71
C GLN A 218 26.07 -7.60 16.30
N LYS A 219 26.95 -8.16 17.14
CA LYS A 219 28.37 -8.35 16.82
C LYS A 219 28.67 -9.62 16.02
N GLY A 220 27.66 -10.42 15.69
CA GLY A 220 27.81 -11.63 14.91
C GLY A 220 28.36 -12.83 15.72
N ASP A 221 28.07 -12.91 17.03
CA ASP A 221 28.39 -14.09 17.82
C ASP A 221 27.77 -15.34 17.19
N ALA A 222 28.57 -16.39 17.04
CA ALA A 222 28.16 -17.56 16.27
C ALA A 222 26.97 -18.31 16.89
N GLU A 223 26.95 -18.45 18.23
CA GLU A 223 25.85 -19.12 18.91
C GLU A 223 24.54 -18.32 18.83
N ASN A 224 24.61 -17.00 19.08
CA ASN A 224 23.44 -16.13 19.00
C ASN A 224 22.90 -16.03 17.59
N THR A 225 23.77 -15.97 16.59
CA THR A 225 23.38 -15.96 15.18
C THR A 225 22.68 -17.26 14.80
N ALA A 226 23.20 -18.42 15.21
CA ALA A 226 22.57 -19.71 14.92
C ALA A 226 21.19 -19.86 15.59
N ILE A 227 21.02 -19.36 16.81
CA ILE A 227 19.71 -19.33 17.50
C ILE A 227 18.75 -18.40 16.74
N TRP A 228 19.20 -17.19 16.39
CA TRP A 228 18.42 -16.22 15.64
C TRP A 228 17.95 -16.75 14.28
N GLU A 229 18.84 -17.37 13.51
CA GLU A 229 18.50 -17.99 12.22
C GLU A 229 17.41 -19.05 12.37
N GLN A 230 17.48 -19.90 13.40
CA GLN A 230 16.45 -20.89 13.66
C GLN A 230 15.09 -20.26 14.02
N ILE A 231 15.08 -19.21 14.83
CA ILE A 231 13.85 -18.46 15.18
C ILE A 231 13.21 -17.85 13.92
N VAL A 232 14.02 -17.25 13.06
CA VAL A 232 13.56 -16.62 11.81
C VAL A 232 13.00 -17.70 10.86
N GLU A 233 13.68 -18.84 10.72
CA GLU A 233 13.23 -19.93 9.86
C GLU A 233 11.92 -20.54 10.34
N ILE A 234 11.77 -20.82 11.65
CA ILE A 234 10.51 -21.28 12.25
C ILE A 234 9.37 -20.31 11.93
N SER A 235 9.65 -19.02 12.04
CA SER A 235 8.65 -17.97 11.78
C SER A 235 8.25 -17.92 10.30
N LYS A 236 9.21 -18.01 9.37
CA LYS A 236 8.96 -18.06 7.93
C LYS A 236 8.09 -19.24 7.54
N VAL A 237 8.44 -20.43 8.01
CA VAL A 237 7.65 -21.66 7.74
C VAL A 237 6.21 -21.50 8.22
N ALA A 238 5.99 -20.90 9.38
CA ALA A 238 4.64 -20.66 9.88
C ALA A 238 3.88 -19.59 9.07
N PHE A 239 4.57 -18.53 8.63
CA PHE A 239 3.99 -17.51 7.77
C PHE A 239 3.63 -18.07 6.39
N ASP A 240 4.47 -18.88 5.79
CA ASP A 240 4.19 -19.50 4.49
C ASP A 240 2.96 -20.41 4.56
N LYS A 241 2.80 -21.18 5.64
CA LYS A 241 1.58 -21.96 5.88
C LYS A 241 0.34 -21.06 5.98
N LEU A 242 0.43 -19.95 6.70
CA LEU A 242 -0.68 -18.99 6.83
C LEU A 242 -1.01 -18.35 5.48
N PHE A 243 0.01 -17.89 4.75
CA PHE A 243 -0.16 -17.24 3.44
C PHE A 243 -0.84 -18.18 2.45
N ALA A 244 -0.43 -19.46 2.43
CA ALA A 244 -1.08 -20.47 1.61
C ALA A 244 -2.56 -20.68 1.96
N GLN A 245 -2.92 -20.63 3.26
CA GLN A 245 -4.31 -20.78 3.70
C GLN A 245 -5.23 -19.63 3.28
N ILE A 246 -4.70 -18.40 3.24
CA ILE A 246 -5.48 -17.19 2.91
C ILE A 246 -5.20 -16.67 1.50
N ASP A 247 -4.48 -17.46 0.68
CA ASP A 247 -4.18 -17.17 -0.72
C ASP A 247 -3.45 -15.81 -0.89
N VAL A 248 -2.44 -15.58 -0.04
CA VAL A 248 -1.51 -14.45 -0.08
C VAL A 248 -0.22 -14.89 -0.75
N GLU A 249 0.25 -14.10 -1.70
CA GLU A 249 1.46 -14.32 -2.46
C GLU A 249 2.54 -13.31 -2.06
N VAL A 250 3.79 -13.77 -1.96
CA VAL A 250 4.97 -12.95 -1.67
C VAL A 250 6.08 -13.34 -2.65
N ASP A 251 6.69 -12.37 -3.31
CA ASP A 251 7.77 -12.60 -4.27
C ASP A 251 9.15 -12.47 -3.60
N VAL A 252 9.28 -11.53 -2.63
CA VAL A 252 10.53 -11.23 -1.93
C VAL A 252 10.25 -11.04 -0.45
N THR A 253 11.11 -11.59 0.41
CA THR A 253 11.09 -11.32 1.84
C THR A 253 12.43 -10.70 2.26
N LEU A 254 12.40 -9.43 2.66
CA LEU A 254 13.53 -8.67 3.16
C LEU A 254 13.22 -8.20 4.58
N GLY A 255 13.79 -8.87 5.58
CA GLY A 255 13.61 -8.50 6.97
C GLY A 255 14.40 -7.25 7.36
N GLU A 256 14.11 -6.71 8.54
CA GLU A 256 14.88 -5.61 9.13
C GLU A 256 16.39 -5.92 9.19
N SER A 257 16.75 -7.19 9.40
CA SER A 257 18.14 -7.68 9.41
C SER A 257 18.89 -7.40 8.10
N PHE A 258 18.19 -7.37 6.96
CA PHE A 258 18.80 -7.06 5.66
C PHE A 258 19.31 -5.62 5.58
N TYR A 259 18.70 -4.72 6.36
CA TYR A 259 19.01 -3.29 6.33
C TYR A 259 20.00 -2.86 7.41
N ARG A 260 20.34 -3.73 8.38
CA ARG A 260 21.19 -3.42 9.54
C ARG A 260 22.49 -2.69 9.18
N ASP A 261 23.18 -3.15 8.13
CA ASP A 261 24.46 -2.60 7.70
C ASP A 261 24.31 -1.32 6.83
N LYS A 262 23.07 -0.89 6.57
CA LYS A 262 22.74 0.27 5.71
C LYS A 262 22.24 1.46 6.52
N VAL A 263 21.85 1.23 7.75
CA VAL A 263 21.18 2.23 8.61
C VAL A 263 22.12 3.40 8.92
N GLU A 264 23.38 3.10 9.22
CA GLU A 264 24.39 4.11 9.56
C GLU A 264 24.55 5.16 8.45
N ARG A 265 24.66 4.69 7.22
CA ARG A 265 24.72 5.55 6.04
C ARG A 265 23.51 6.49 5.93
N ILE A 266 22.31 6.00 6.23
CA ILE A 266 21.10 6.82 6.19
C ILE A 266 21.13 7.89 7.27
N TYR A 267 21.61 7.56 8.47
CA TYR A 267 21.78 8.53 9.56
C TYR A 267 22.78 9.62 9.18
N GLU A 268 23.90 9.26 8.56
CA GLU A 268 24.90 10.21 8.07
C GLU A 268 24.29 11.12 6.99
N GLU A 269 23.63 10.55 5.97
CA GLU A 269 22.99 11.33 4.89
C GLU A 269 21.93 12.30 5.42
N LEU A 270 21.06 11.87 6.35
CA LEU A 270 20.02 12.73 6.94
C LEU A 270 20.62 13.87 7.78
N THR A 271 21.71 13.60 8.46
CA THR A 271 22.44 14.61 9.25
C THR A 271 23.15 15.61 8.35
N GLU A 272 23.83 15.14 7.29
CA GLU A 272 24.55 15.98 6.34
C GLU A 272 23.64 16.97 5.61
N ILE A 273 22.43 16.54 5.23
CA ILE A 273 21.43 17.41 4.57
C ILE A 273 20.63 18.25 5.58
N GLY A 274 20.92 18.14 6.88
CA GLY A 274 20.27 18.94 7.92
C GLY A 274 18.82 18.58 8.22
N LEU A 275 18.38 17.39 7.86
CA LEU A 275 17.03 16.87 8.17
C LEU A 275 16.98 16.20 9.54
N ALA A 276 18.08 15.58 9.97
CA ALA A 276 18.16 14.96 11.29
C ALA A 276 19.12 15.76 12.19
N GLU A 277 18.76 15.85 13.47
CA GLU A 277 19.58 16.48 14.51
C GLU A 277 19.59 15.64 15.79
N GLU A 278 20.62 15.79 16.58
CA GLU A 278 20.73 15.12 17.87
C GLU A 278 19.89 15.87 18.92
N SER A 279 18.99 15.16 19.61
CA SER A 279 18.14 15.68 20.68
C SER A 279 17.98 14.64 21.79
N ASP A 280 18.36 15.00 23.01
CA ASP A 280 18.28 14.15 24.21
C ASP A 280 18.93 12.76 24.05
N GLY A 281 20.03 12.69 23.28
CA GLY A 281 20.76 11.44 23.01
C GLY A 281 20.13 10.53 21.94
N ALA A 282 19.18 11.04 21.16
CA ALA A 282 18.60 10.37 20.03
C ALA A 282 18.74 11.22 18.76
N LEU A 283 18.92 10.57 17.60
CA LEU A 283 18.86 11.24 16.31
C LEU A 283 17.38 11.38 15.92
N VAL A 284 16.92 12.61 15.69
CA VAL A 284 15.50 12.91 15.42
C VAL A 284 15.33 13.71 14.14
N VAL A 285 14.20 13.49 13.46
CA VAL A 285 13.71 14.32 12.37
C VAL A 285 12.44 15.02 12.84
N TRP A 286 12.43 16.36 12.83
CA TRP A 286 11.29 17.15 13.24
C TRP A 286 10.34 17.38 12.07
N HIS A 287 9.05 17.21 12.32
CA HIS A 287 8.01 17.46 11.33
C HIS A 287 7.17 18.68 11.73
N ASP A 288 7.63 19.86 11.37
CA ASP A 288 7.06 21.15 11.82
C ASP A 288 5.61 21.37 11.38
N GLU A 289 5.19 20.76 10.28
CA GLU A 289 3.85 20.96 9.72
C GLU A 289 2.75 20.14 10.43
N VAL A 290 3.11 19.15 11.24
CA VAL A 290 2.15 18.22 11.86
C VAL A 290 1.97 18.54 13.36
N LYS A 291 1.72 19.80 13.69
CA LYS A 291 1.51 20.27 15.07
C LYS A 291 0.42 19.51 15.83
N LYS A 292 -0.61 18.97 15.15
CA LYS A 292 -1.66 18.17 15.79
C LYS A 292 -1.19 16.86 16.43
N PHE A 293 -0.01 16.39 16.07
CA PHE A 293 0.61 15.18 16.63
C PHE A 293 1.73 15.50 17.64
N ALA A 294 2.01 16.76 17.91
CA ALA A 294 2.96 17.14 18.95
C ALA A 294 2.45 16.70 20.33
N ARG A 295 3.34 16.20 21.19
CA ARG A 295 3.01 15.82 22.59
C ARG A 295 2.61 17.01 23.45
N ASP A 296 3.19 18.14 23.15
CA ASP A 296 2.80 19.46 23.61
C ASP A 296 2.64 20.34 22.36
N ASN A 297 1.82 21.36 22.40
CA ASN A 297 1.59 22.24 21.26
C ASN A 297 2.83 23.10 20.89
N GLU A 298 3.97 22.88 21.54
CA GLU A 298 5.18 23.66 21.38
C GLU A 298 6.29 22.91 20.64
N ARG A 299 6.24 21.56 20.61
CA ARG A 299 7.23 20.74 19.90
C ARG A 299 6.59 19.81 18.88
N PRO A 300 7.09 19.77 17.63
CA PRO A 300 6.68 18.78 16.67
C PRO A 300 6.95 17.35 17.17
N TYR A 301 6.21 16.37 16.65
CA TYR A 301 6.41 14.97 17.00
C TYR A 301 7.68 14.46 16.31
N PRO A 302 8.69 13.94 17.03
CA PRO A 302 9.85 13.35 16.39
C PRO A 302 9.49 12.01 15.76
N PHE A 303 9.97 11.77 14.56
CA PHE A 303 10.03 10.43 13.99
C PHE A 303 11.31 9.77 14.50
N ASN A 304 11.15 8.76 15.35
CA ASN A 304 12.27 7.96 15.87
C ASN A 304 12.57 6.83 14.90
#